data_616993e6b18e476300d5fd330d4262e7
#
_entry.id   616993e6b18e476300d5fd330d4262e7
#
_cell.length_a   1.000
_cell.length_b   1.000
_cell.length_c   1.000
_cell.angle_alpha   90.00
_cell.angle_beta   90.00
_cell.angle_gamma   90.00
#
_symmetry.space_group_name_H-M   'P 1'
#
loop_
_entity.id
_entity.type
_entity.pdbx_description
1 polymer ?
#
loop_
_entity_poly.entity_id
_entity_poly.type
_entity_poly.pdbx_seq_one_letter_code
_entity_poly.pdbx_strand_id
1 'polypeptide(L)'
;MSEQSQKMPSSIESFRSPFPYLVHEGFLDVGRCQKLIEDAELFSNSSSRREVMGGRALLPNTSSAFRDLLNSSAEWRNLEKRLNSPEFLAMLVNTLELKVHYAPTDVYTNRSGRLAPLIERCRESLQNTPLVNASSRQVGALFLLRIVHVLRRVLLGTIARLRGQVACELLYDYSRARIGYVREIHRDSDARDVVFLIYFNSTAASEGGALRLHRLTPGVQSVPRPDPDDCLLEREIVPEVGTLVAFENTAIAYHSVQMITGANTQRHFVYGAVTRLVGRNTHLHGKTRLETDWRIYT
;
A
#
# COMPACT_ATOMS: atom_id res chain seq x y z
N MET A 1 -26.39 -0.61 29.09
CA MET A 1 -26.87 -1.31 27.91
C MET A 1 -25.63 -1.71 27.12
N SER A 2 -25.29 -3.00 27.12
CA SER A 2 -24.13 -3.53 26.39
C SER A 2 -24.50 -3.62 24.90
N GLU A 3 -23.96 -2.74 24.07
CA GLU A 3 -23.97 -2.94 22.61
C GLU A 3 -23.21 -4.23 22.30
N GLN A 4 -23.96 -5.27 22.01
CA GLN A 4 -23.41 -6.47 21.41
C GLN A 4 -22.90 -6.05 20.01
N SER A 5 -21.57 -5.90 19.87
CA SER A 5 -20.90 -5.76 18.58
C SER A 5 -21.32 -6.95 17.71
N GLN A 6 -22.24 -6.71 16.79
CA GLN A 6 -22.63 -7.71 15.81
C GLN A 6 -21.42 -8.03 14.95
N LYS A 7 -20.83 -9.18 15.21
CA LYS A 7 -19.74 -9.73 14.39
C LYS A 7 -20.35 -10.07 13.03
N MET A 8 -20.06 -9.28 12.00
CA MET A 8 -20.45 -9.61 10.65
C MET A 8 -19.86 -10.96 10.24
N PRO A 9 -20.60 -11.81 9.54
CA PRO A 9 -20.03 -13.06 9.03
C PRO A 9 -18.88 -12.71 8.08
N SER A 10 -17.73 -13.31 8.32
CA SER A 10 -16.55 -13.15 7.46
C SER A 10 -16.72 -14.07 6.26
N SER A 11 -16.72 -13.53 5.05
CA SER A 11 -16.73 -14.28 3.80
C SER A 11 -15.55 -13.88 2.92
N ILE A 12 -14.93 -14.86 2.26
CA ILE A 12 -13.86 -14.63 1.29
C ILE A 12 -14.33 -15.20 -0.05
N GLU A 13 -14.39 -14.33 -1.04
CA GLU A 13 -14.70 -14.70 -2.41
C GLU A 13 -13.49 -14.42 -3.31
N SER A 14 -13.18 -15.30 -4.23
CA SER A 14 -12.10 -15.12 -5.21
C SER A 14 -12.65 -15.19 -6.63
N PHE A 15 -12.09 -14.37 -7.50
CA PHE A 15 -12.51 -14.19 -8.89
C PHE A 15 -11.29 -14.27 -9.80
N ARG A 16 -11.54 -14.62 -11.07
CA ARG A 16 -10.48 -14.76 -12.09
C ARG A 16 -10.54 -13.72 -13.21
N SER A 17 -11.71 -13.09 -13.38
CA SER A 17 -11.93 -12.05 -14.39
C SER A 17 -12.18 -10.71 -13.70
N PRO A 18 -11.60 -9.61 -14.23
CA PRO A 18 -10.74 -9.51 -15.41
C PRO A 18 -9.30 -10.00 -15.18
N PHE A 19 -8.89 -10.18 -13.96
CA PHE A 19 -7.63 -10.76 -13.47
C PHE A 19 -7.87 -11.34 -12.08
N PRO A 20 -6.94 -12.13 -11.49
CA PRO A 20 -7.15 -12.71 -10.15
C PRO A 20 -7.33 -11.64 -9.08
N TYR A 21 -8.46 -11.63 -8.37
CA TYR A 21 -8.72 -10.77 -7.22
C TYR A 21 -9.58 -11.48 -6.18
N LEU A 22 -9.57 -10.97 -4.97
CA LEU A 22 -10.42 -11.42 -3.86
C LEU A 22 -11.13 -10.25 -3.21
N VAL A 23 -12.29 -10.55 -2.62
CA VAL A 23 -13.02 -9.68 -1.71
C VAL A 23 -13.23 -10.45 -0.41
N HIS A 24 -12.77 -9.89 0.70
CA HIS A 24 -12.94 -10.48 2.03
C HIS A 24 -13.76 -9.52 2.89
N GLU A 25 -15.05 -9.78 2.94
CA GLU A 25 -15.98 -9.04 3.80
C GLU A 25 -15.74 -9.41 5.28
N GLY A 26 -15.89 -8.44 6.18
CA GLY A 26 -15.64 -8.65 7.60
C GLY A 26 -14.18 -8.99 7.94
N PHE A 27 -13.22 -8.58 7.10
CA PHE A 27 -11.80 -8.68 7.43
C PHE A 27 -11.49 -7.93 8.73
N LEU A 28 -12.09 -6.76 8.94
CA LEU A 28 -12.10 -6.04 10.22
C LEU A 28 -13.54 -5.84 10.67
N ASP A 29 -13.77 -5.86 11.98
CA ASP A 29 -15.06 -5.47 12.53
C ASP A 29 -15.25 -3.93 12.50
N VAL A 30 -16.50 -3.49 12.49
CA VAL A 30 -16.88 -2.07 12.37
C VAL A 30 -16.29 -1.23 13.50
N GLY A 31 -16.31 -1.73 14.74
CA GLY A 31 -15.78 -1.00 15.89
C GLY A 31 -14.27 -0.75 15.80
N ARG A 32 -13.52 -1.75 15.30
CA ARG A 32 -12.09 -1.56 15.02
C ARG A 32 -11.84 -0.56 13.92
N CYS A 33 -12.62 -0.61 12.84
CA CYS A 33 -12.49 0.36 11.75
C CYS A 33 -12.71 1.79 12.25
N GLN A 34 -13.77 2.00 13.05
CA GLN A 34 -14.04 3.29 13.67
C GLN A 34 -12.87 3.77 14.53
N LYS A 35 -12.33 2.89 15.39
CA LYS A 35 -11.19 3.22 16.25
C LYS A 35 -9.92 3.54 15.47
N LEU A 36 -9.64 2.82 14.38
CA LEU A 36 -8.52 3.09 13.48
C LEU A 36 -8.62 4.48 12.86
N ILE A 37 -9.83 4.90 12.44
CA ILE A 37 -10.07 6.25 11.91
C ILE A 37 -9.82 7.29 13.00
N GLU A 38 -10.47 7.15 14.16
CA GLU A 38 -10.34 8.10 15.28
C GLU A 38 -8.87 8.31 15.66
N ASP A 39 -8.13 7.23 15.88
CA ASP A 39 -6.73 7.29 16.26
C ASP A 39 -5.88 7.97 15.17
N ALA A 40 -6.13 7.68 13.88
CA ALA A 40 -5.42 8.32 12.78
C ALA A 40 -5.77 9.81 12.63
N GLU A 41 -7.02 10.21 12.87
CA GLU A 41 -7.45 11.60 12.77
C GLU A 41 -6.83 12.48 13.88
N LEU A 42 -6.59 11.94 15.07
CA LEU A 42 -5.85 12.65 16.14
C LEU A 42 -4.43 13.06 15.69
N PHE A 43 -3.78 12.25 14.85
CA PHE A 43 -2.47 12.54 14.28
C PHE A 43 -2.52 13.42 13.02
N SER A 44 -3.69 13.62 12.44
CA SER A 44 -3.83 14.36 11.18
C SER A 44 -3.74 15.86 11.33
N ASN A 45 -3.93 16.38 12.52
CA ASN A 45 -3.81 17.81 12.83
C ASN A 45 -2.35 18.26 12.98
N SER A 46 -1.40 17.32 13.02
CA SER A 46 0.02 17.63 12.92
C SER A 46 0.42 17.74 11.44
N SER A 47 1.31 18.67 11.12
CA SER A 47 1.81 19.06 9.78
C SER A 47 2.43 17.94 8.93
N SER A 48 2.21 16.68 9.27
CA SER A 48 2.85 15.49 8.70
C SER A 48 2.03 14.74 7.65
N ARG A 49 0.78 15.14 7.38
CA ARG A 49 0.02 14.58 6.26
C ARG A 49 0.38 15.30 4.98
N ARG A 50 0.81 14.51 4.02
CA ARG A 50 1.01 14.99 2.67
C ARG A 50 -0.30 14.90 1.90
N GLU A 51 -0.84 16.03 1.46
CA GLU A 51 -1.91 16.07 0.48
C GLU A 51 -1.32 15.70 -0.89
N VAL A 52 -1.83 14.65 -1.49
CA VAL A 52 -1.40 14.16 -2.80
C VAL A 52 -2.60 14.24 -3.72
N MET A 53 -2.37 14.67 -4.95
CA MET A 53 -3.32 14.72 -6.09
C MET A 53 -4.81 14.55 -5.75
N GLY A 54 -5.61 15.59 -5.98
CA GLY A 54 -7.07 15.46 -6.04
C GLY A 54 -7.79 15.18 -4.72
N GLY A 55 -7.28 15.67 -3.57
CA GLY A 55 -8.02 15.54 -2.31
C GLY A 55 -7.77 14.25 -1.53
N ARG A 56 -6.68 13.53 -1.79
CA ARG A 56 -6.21 12.41 -0.97
C ARG A 56 -5.09 12.87 -0.03
N ALA A 57 -5.27 12.68 1.26
CA ALA A 57 -4.21 12.77 2.25
C ALA A 57 -3.74 11.37 2.63
N LEU A 58 -2.43 11.15 2.75
CA LEU A 58 -1.86 9.83 3.06
C LEU A 58 -0.85 9.90 4.20
N LEU A 59 -0.77 8.80 4.95
CA LEU A 59 0.20 8.57 6.02
C LEU A 59 0.90 7.25 5.76
N PRO A 60 2.10 7.26 5.11
CA PRO A 60 2.82 6.04 4.76
C PRO A 60 3.33 5.30 5.99
N ASN A 61 3.26 3.97 5.99
CA ASN A 61 3.84 3.13 7.05
C ASN A 61 5.37 3.30 7.18
N THR A 62 6.00 3.95 6.21
CA THR A 62 7.42 4.28 6.22
C THR A 62 7.75 5.62 6.90
N SER A 63 6.76 6.43 7.29
CA SER A 63 6.97 7.76 7.89
C SER A 63 7.19 7.71 9.40
N SER A 64 7.83 8.77 9.95
CA SER A 64 7.95 8.97 11.40
C SER A 64 6.57 9.13 12.04
N ALA A 65 5.68 9.90 11.41
CA ALA A 65 4.33 10.13 11.90
C ALA A 65 3.48 8.84 12.00
N PHE A 66 3.65 7.89 11.08
CA PHE A 66 3.00 6.59 11.21
C PHE A 66 3.56 5.79 12.39
N ARG A 67 4.84 5.91 12.68
CA ARG A 67 5.47 5.30 13.86
C ARG A 67 4.90 5.88 15.16
N ASP A 68 4.71 7.20 15.20
CA ASP A 68 4.11 7.86 16.37
C ASP A 68 2.66 7.39 16.55
N LEU A 69 1.90 7.22 15.46
CA LEU A 69 0.58 6.61 15.49
C LEU A 69 0.62 5.18 16.08
N LEU A 70 1.56 4.34 15.66
CA LEU A 70 1.73 3.00 16.23
C LEU A 70 2.10 3.03 17.72
N ASN A 71 2.91 3.99 18.15
CA ASN A 71 3.29 4.11 19.56
C ASN A 71 2.08 4.45 20.45
N SER A 72 1.12 5.20 19.94
CA SER A 72 -0.04 5.69 20.67
C SER A 72 -1.30 4.81 20.52
N SER A 73 -1.47 4.11 19.39
CA SER A 73 -2.67 3.32 19.11
C SER A 73 -2.42 1.82 19.19
N ALA A 74 -3.17 1.14 20.07
CA ALA A 74 -3.16 -0.32 20.15
C ALA A 74 -3.78 -0.96 18.90
N GLU A 75 -4.86 -0.36 18.35
CA GLU A 75 -5.53 -0.91 17.17
C GLU A 75 -4.65 -0.83 15.92
N TRP A 76 -3.90 0.26 15.73
CA TRP A 76 -2.93 0.35 14.64
C TRP A 76 -1.78 -0.65 14.80
N ARG A 77 -1.29 -0.88 16.03
CA ARG A 77 -0.29 -1.96 16.28
C ARG A 77 -0.84 -3.34 15.94
N ASN A 78 -2.10 -3.62 16.30
CA ASN A 78 -2.76 -4.89 16.01
C ASN A 78 -2.93 -5.09 14.50
N LEU A 79 -3.36 -4.06 13.77
CA LEU A 79 -3.48 -4.10 12.31
C LEU A 79 -2.10 -4.32 11.67
N GLU A 80 -1.10 -3.57 12.08
CA GLU A 80 0.29 -3.72 11.61
C GLU A 80 0.80 -5.13 11.80
N LYS A 81 0.64 -5.69 13.01
CA LYS A 81 1.02 -7.06 13.32
C LYS A 81 0.30 -8.07 12.43
N ARG A 82 -1.01 -7.87 12.20
CA ARG A 82 -1.81 -8.73 11.33
C ARG A 82 -1.34 -8.68 9.89
N LEU A 83 -1.11 -7.50 9.33
CA LEU A 83 -0.66 -7.33 7.94
C LEU A 83 0.74 -7.93 7.71
N ASN A 84 1.62 -7.83 8.70
CA ASN A 84 2.97 -8.40 8.62
C ASN A 84 3.03 -9.88 9.05
N SER A 85 1.90 -10.52 9.32
CA SER A 85 1.89 -11.91 9.72
C SER A 85 2.06 -12.87 8.54
N PRO A 86 2.68 -14.04 8.76
CA PRO A 86 2.72 -15.11 7.75
C PRO A 86 1.34 -15.57 7.31
N GLU A 87 0.35 -15.54 8.22
CA GLU A 87 -1.03 -15.93 7.95
C GLU A 87 -1.71 -15.02 6.94
N PHE A 88 -1.47 -13.70 7.04
CA PHE A 88 -2.00 -12.74 6.06
C PHE A 88 -1.42 -12.99 4.67
N LEU A 89 -0.10 -13.18 4.57
CA LEU A 89 0.54 -13.49 3.29
C LEU A 89 0.09 -14.85 2.73
N ALA A 90 -0.05 -15.87 3.60
CA ALA A 90 -0.55 -17.17 3.19
C ALA A 90 -2.00 -17.09 2.70
N MET A 91 -2.84 -16.29 3.33
CA MET A 91 -4.21 -16.03 2.88
C MET A 91 -4.21 -15.43 1.47
N LEU A 92 -3.41 -14.39 1.21
CA LEU A 92 -3.31 -13.78 -0.12
C LEU A 92 -2.82 -14.79 -1.16
N VAL A 93 -1.74 -15.54 -0.85
CA VAL A 93 -1.15 -16.53 -1.75
C VAL A 93 -2.16 -17.63 -2.11
N ASN A 94 -2.82 -18.19 -1.10
CA ASN A 94 -3.72 -19.31 -1.30
C ASN A 94 -5.00 -18.89 -2.02
N THR A 95 -5.59 -17.74 -1.66
CA THR A 95 -6.85 -17.28 -2.24
C THR A 95 -6.68 -16.78 -3.66
N LEU A 96 -5.57 -16.12 -3.97
CA LEU A 96 -5.24 -15.68 -5.33
C LEU A 96 -4.55 -16.78 -6.16
N GLU A 97 -4.24 -17.94 -5.56
CA GLU A 97 -3.51 -19.06 -6.18
C GLU A 97 -2.15 -18.66 -6.78
N LEU A 98 -1.44 -17.81 -6.05
CA LEU A 98 -0.16 -17.31 -6.50
C LEU A 98 0.89 -18.43 -6.48
N LYS A 99 1.69 -18.50 -7.55
CA LYS A 99 2.79 -19.49 -7.67
C LYS A 99 4.07 -19.03 -6.97
N VAL A 100 3.93 -18.39 -5.82
CA VAL A 100 5.06 -17.89 -5.04
C VAL A 100 4.82 -18.08 -3.55
N HIS A 101 5.89 -18.32 -2.79
CA HIS A 101 5.87 -18.30 -1.32
C HIS A 101 6.66 -17.10 -0.85
N TYR A 102 6.02 -16.21 -0.09
CA TYR A 102 6.65 -15.01 0.42
C TYR A 102 7.30 -15.25 1.79
N ALA A 103 8.50 -14.70 1.95
CA ALA A 103 9.13 -14.51 3.25
C ALA A 103 9.00 -13.03 3.61
N PRO A 104 8.13 -12.66 4.54
CA PRO A 104 8.00 -11.29 4.98
C PRO A 104 9.32 -10.86 5.64
N THR A 105 9.85 -9.75 5.21
CA THR A 105 10.92 -9.09 5.92
C THR A 105 10.27 -7.96 6.69
N ASP A 106 10.40 -8.01 8.00
CA ASP A 106 9.84 -7.00 8.87
C ASP A 106 10.40 -5.62 8.50
N VAL A 107 9.53 -4.78 7.98
CA VAL A 107 9.83 -3.37 7.66
C VAL A 107 10.29 -2.65 8.94
N TYR A 108 9.87 -3.13 10.11
CA TYR A 108 10.16 -2.54 11.42
C TYR A 108 11.46 -3.00 12.05
N THR A 109 11.91 -4.24 11.85
CA THR A 109 13.26 -4.63 12.30
C THR A 109 14.31 -3.82 11.57
N ASN A 110 13.97 -3.30 10.39
CA ASN A 110 14.77 -2.30 9.69
C ASN A 110 14.80 -0.95 10.41
N ARG A 111 13.76 -0.61 11.17
CA ARG A 111 13.56 0.69 11.80
C ARG A 111 13.81 0.70 13.30
N SER A 112 13.61 -0.41 13.99
CA SER A 112 13.91 -0.56 15.41
C SER A 112 15.41 -0.78 15.71
N GLY A 113 16.22 -1.07 14.69
CA GLY A 113 17.67 -1.11 14.84
C GLY A 113 18.24 0.27 15.22
N ARG A 114 19.34 0.30 16.00
CA ARG A 114 20.02 1.54 16.46
C ARG A 114 20.34 2.54 15.34
N LEU A 115 20.35 2.10 14.08
CA LEU A 115 20.62 2.93 12.90
C LEU A 115 19.36 3.60 12.30
N ALA A 116 18.16 3.09 12.60
CA ALA A 116 16.93 3.62 12.01
C ALA A 116 16.66 5.09 12.37
N PRO A 117 16.82 5.54 13.63
CA PRO A 117 16.67 6.96 13.96
C PRO A 117 17.72 7.85 13.27
N LEU A 118 18.91 7.29 13.01
CA LEU A 118 19.97 8.02 12.31
C LEU A 118 19.64 8.18 10.82
N ILE A 119 19.13 7.12 10.19
CA ILE A 119 18.67 7.12 8.79
C ILE A 119 17.55 8.15 8.60
N GLU A 120 16.58 8.18 9.51
CA GLU A 120 15.43 9.09 9.43
C GLU A 120 15.88 10.55 9.61
N ARG A 121 16.70 10.84 10.62
CA ARG A 121 17.25 12.21 10.81
C ARG A 121 18.06 12.67 9.59
N CYS A 122 18.87 11.80 9.00
CA CYS A 122 19.62 12.12 7.80
C CYS A 122 18.66 12.37 6.62
N ARG A 123 17.56 11.63 6.53
CA ARG A 123 16.53 11.77 5.50
C ARG A 123 15.74 13.08 5.66
N GLU A 124 15.27 13.37 6.87
CA GLU A 124 14.55 14.61 7.20
C GLU A 124 15.45 15.84 6.99
N SER A 125 16.71 15.74 7.38
CA SER A 125 17.70 16.80 7.15
C SER A 125 17.92 17.08 5.66
N LEU A 126 17.83 16.08 4.79
CA LEU A 126 18.03 16.25 3.35
C LEU A 126 16.77 16.66 2.60
N GLN A 127 15.60 16.27 3.08
CA GLN A 127 14.33 16.77 2.52
C GLN A 127 14.18 18.27 2.76
N ASN A 128 14.73 18.76 3.88
CA ASN A 128 14.65 20.17 4.28
C ASN A 128 15.87 21.00 3.85
N THR A 129 16.92 20.38 3.31
CA THR A 129 18.13 21.08 2.86
C THR A 129 18.33 20.84 1.38
N PRO A 130 18.40 21.89 0.53
CA PRO A 130 18.77 21.73 -0.87
C PRO A 130 20.08 20.96 -0.98
N LEU A 131 20.18 19.99 -1.89
CA LEU A 131 21.37 19.14 -2.08
C LEU A 131 22.67 19.95 -2.26
N VAL A 132 22.55 21.19 -2.72
CA VAL A 132 23.67 22.15 -2.90
C VAL A 132 24.29 22.56 -1.57
N ASN A 133 23.55 22.48 -0.45
CA ASN A 133 24.00 22.92 0.88
C ASN A 133 24.31 21.76 1.85
N ALA A 134 24.21 20.50 1.38
CA ALA A 134 24.52 19.34 2.22
C ALA A 134 26.04 19.23 2.44
N SER A 135 26.46 19.11 3.71
CA SER A 135 27.87 18.90 4.01
C SER A 135 28.36 17.56 3.47
N SER A 136 29.64 17.49 3.09
CA SER A 136 30.27 16.27 2.58
C SER A 136 30.14 15.07 3.52
N ARG A 137 30.07 15.30 4.85
CA ARG A 137 29.83 14.26 5.87
C ARG A 137 28.39 13.72 5.82
N GLN A 138 27.39 14.57 5.56
CA GLN A 138 26.00 14.14 5.42
C GLN A 138 25.80 13.31 4.15
N VAL A 139 26.43 13.71 3.05
CA VAL A 139 26.41 12.95 1.78
C VAL A 139 27.11 11.59 1.95
N GLY A 140 28.26 11.54 2.64
CA GLY A 140 28.97 10.30 2.93
C GLY A 140 28.17 9.34 3.81
N ALA A 141 27.54 9.84 4.86
CA ALA A 141 26.68 9.02 5.74
C ALA A 141 25.51 8.41 5.00
N LEU A 142 24.86 9.16 4.09
CA LEU A 142 23.77 8.65 3.27
C LEU A 142 24.22 7.60 2.27
N PHE A 143 25.36 7.79 1.66
CA PHE A 143 25.93 6.82 0.75
C PHE A 143 26.22 5.50 1.46
N LEU A 144 26.82 5.56 2.65
CA LEU A 144 27.07 4.38 3.47
C LEU A 144 25.77 3.68 3.87
N LEU A 145 24.76 4.43 4.29
CA LEU A 145 23.45 3.88 4.64
C LEU A 145 22.75 3.22 3.44
N ARG A 146 22.89 3.78 2.24
CA ARG A 146 22.39 3.16 0.99
C ARG A 146 23.08 1.83 0.72
N ILE A 147 24.41 1.77 0.88
CA ILE A 147 25.18 0.53 0.71
C ILE A 147 24.68 -0.54 1.70
N VAL A 148 24.58 -0.20 2.98
CA VAL A 148 24.09 -1.12 4.02
C VAL A 148 22.67 -1.62 3.70
N HIS A 149 21.79 -0.73 3.26
CA HIS A 149 20.44 -1.10 2.87
C HIS A 149 20.42 -2.06 1.66
N VAL A 150 21.21 -1.77 0.63
CA VAL A 150 21.33 -2.63 -0.57
C VAL A 150 21.89 -4.00 -0.20
N LEU A 151 23.00 -4.05 0.56
CA LEU A 151 23.63 -5.30 1.00
C LEU A 151 22.64 -6.16 1.81
N ARG A 152 21.90 -5.55 2.70
CA ARG A 152 20.88 -6.25 3.48
C ARG A 152 19.75 -6.80 2.59
N ARG A 153 19.23 -6.03 1.63
CA ARG A 153 18.21 -6.52 0.69
C ARG A 153 18.72 -7.71 -0.11
N VAL A 154 19.97 -7.65 -0.59
CA VAL A 154 20.61 -8.76 -1.30
C VAL A 154 20.72 -9.98 -0.40
N LEU A 155 21.21 -9.81 0.84
CA LEU A 155 21.33 -10.92 1.80
C LEU A 155 19.98 -11.57 2.10
N LEU A 156 18.95 -10.78 2.44
CA LEU A 156 17.61 -11.30 2.73
C LEU A 156 17.00 -11.99 1.50
N GLY A 157 17.19 -11.42 0.31
CA GLY A 157 16.74 -12.03 -0.95
C GLY A 157 17.44 -13.37 -1.22
N THR A 158 18.72 -13.46 -0.91
CA THR A 158 19.50 -14.72 -1.07
C THR A 158 19.02 -15.79 -0.09
N ILE A 159 18.84 -15.43 1.19
CA ILE A 159 18.35 -16.37 2.22
C ILE A 159 16.95 -16.88 1.87
N ALA A 160 16.05 -16.00 1.46
CA ALA A 160 14.70 -16.39 1.05
C ALA A 160 14.75 -17.33 -0.16
N ARG A 161 15.57 -17.01 -1.18
CA ARG A 161 15.73 -17.86 -2.37
C ARG A 161 16.27 -19.24 -2.04
N LEU A 162 17.21 -19.38 -1.12
CA LEU A 162 17.72 -20.68 -0.65
C LEU A 162 16.63 -21.52 0.02
N ARG A 163 15.59 -20.88 0.54
CA ARG A 163 14.40 -21.53 1.12
C ARG A 163 13.24 -21.72 0.11
N GLY A 164 13.46 -21.44 -1.16
CA GLY A 164 12.40 -21.48 -2.18
C GLY A 164 11.35 -20.36 -2.02
N GLN A 165 11.68 -19.28 -1.31
CA GLN A 165 10.79 -18.18 -1.00
C GLN A 165 11.24 -16.88 -1.69
N VAL A 166 10.33 -15.92 -1.78
CA VAL A 166 10.61 -14.57 -2.27
C VAL A 166 10.55 -13.61 -1.09
N ALA A 167 11.67 -12.95 -0.81
CA ALA A 167 11.70 -11.90 0.20
C ALA A 167 10.84 -10.72 -0.23
N CYS A 168 9.93 -10.27 0.63
CA CYS A 168 9.01 -9.17 0.36
C CYS A 168 8.91 -8.21 1.54
N GLU A 169 8.47 -7.00 1.24
CA GLU A 169 8.05 -5.97 2.21
C GLU A 169 6.59 -5.62 1.96
N LEU A 170 5.83 -5.37 3.01
CA LEU A 170 4.52 -4.77 2.91
C LEU A 170 4.66 -3.26 3.03
N LEU A 171 4.43 -2.58 1.93
CA LEU A 171 4.40 -1.12 1.89
C LEU A 171 2.94 -0.69 1.80
N TYR A 172 2.49 0.12 2.72
CA TYR A 172 1.12 0.62 2.72
C TYR A 172 1.03 2.01 3.34
N ASP A 173 -0.07 2.67 3.08
CA ASP A 173 -0.42 3.95 3.68
C ASP A 173 -1.86 3.93 4.20
N TYR A 174 -2.11 4.64 5.29
CA TYR A 174 -3.45 5.06 5.62
C TYR A 174 -3.79 6.28 4.77
N SER A 175 -4.94 6.23 4.14
CA SER A 175 -5.42 7.25 3.23
C SER A 175 -6.79 7.77 3.62
N ARG A 176 -6.96 9.09 3.51
CA ARG A 176 -8.24 9.76 3.52
C ARG A 176 -8.45 10.46 2.18
N ALA A 177 -9.48 10.05 1.46
CA ALA A 177 -9.88 10.68 0.21
C ALA A 177 -11.23 11.39 0.37
N ARG A 178 -11.38 12.54 -0.28
CA ARG A 178 -12.57 13.40 -0.21
C ARG A 178 -13.06 13.77 -1.61
N ILE A 179 -14.10 14.55 -1.68
CA ILE A 179 -14.68 15.07 -2.93
C ILE A 179 -13.58 15.50 -3.92
N GLY A 180 -13.75 15.12 -5.18
CA GLY A 180 -12.81 15.39 -6.28
C GLY A 180 -11.69 14.34 -6.41
N TYR A 181 -11.50 13.45 -5.43
CA TYR A 181 -10.54 12.38 -5.60
C TYR A 181 -10.97 11.41 -6.69
N VAL A 182 -10.08 11.17 -7.63
CA VAL A 182 -10.24 10.22 -8.74
C VAL A 182 -8.90 9.55 -9.01
N ARG A 183 -8.93 8.33 -9.49
CA ARG A 183 -7.76 7.67 -10.04
C ARG A 183 -8.11 7.12 -11.41
N GLU A 184 -7.42 7.60 -12.43
CA GLU A 184 -7.59 7.14 -13.81
C GLU A 184 -7.20 5.66 -13.95
N ILE A 185 -7.60 5.03 -15.06
CA ILE A 185 -7.26 3.65 -15.35
C ILE A 185 -5.75 3.51 -15.47
N HIS A 186 -5.19 2.60 -14.70
CA HIS A 186 -3.76 2.32 -14.69
C HIS A 186 -3.49 0.91 -14.21
N ARG A 187 -2.26 0.49 -14.40
CA ARG A 187 -1.63 -0.66 -13.80
C ARG A 187 -0.58 -0.18 -12.81
N ASP A 188 -0.49 -0.83 -11.67
CA ASP A 188 0.53 -0.51 -10.68
C ASP A 188 1.95 -0.90 -11.14
N SER A 189 2.96 -0.40 -10.45
CA SER A 189 4.36 -0.69 -10.74
C SER A 189 4.65 -2.19 -10.65
N ASP A 190 5.46 -2.71 -11.58
CA ASP A 190 5.90 -4.12 -11.63
C ASP A 190 6.70 -4.57 -10.40
N ALA A 191 7.06 -3.64 -9.51
CA ALA A 191 7.69 -3.94 -8.22
C ALA A 191 6.71 -4.53 -7.21
N ARG A 192 5.40 -4.32 -7.40
CA ARG A 192 4.32 -4.83 -6.56
C ARG A 192 3.83 -6.15 -7.14
N ASP A 193 3.70 -7.16 -6.30
CA ASP A 193 3.17 -8.45 -6.71
C ASP A 193 1.68 -8.57 -6.42
N VAL A 194 1.27 -8.10 -5.26
CA VAL A 194 -0.13 -8.04 -4.84
C VAL A 194 -0.43 -6.64 -4.36
N VAL A 195 -1.54 -6.10 -4.78
CA VAL A 195 -2.09 -4.84 -4.28
C VAL A 195 -3.29 -5.14 -3.41
N PHE A 196 -3.46 -4.41 -2.31
CA PHE A 196 -4.62 -4.57 -1.44
C PHE A 196 -5.15 -3.23 -0.93
N LEU A 197 -6.46 -3.21 -0.67
CA LEU A 197 -7.18 -2.12 -0.04
C LEU A 197 -7.98 -2.67 1.15
N ILE A 198 -8.00 -1.93 2.26
CA ILE A 198 -8.85 -2.24 3.41
C ILE A 198 -9.69 -1.00 3.68
N TYR A 199 -11.00 -1.11 3.54
CA TYR A 199 -11.92 0.00 3.75
C TYR A 199 -12.31 0.10 5.22
N PHE A 200 -12.19 1.30 5.79
CA PHE A 200 -12.55 1.55 7.19
C PHE A 200 -13.94 2.17 7.34
N ASN A 201 -14.54 2.61 6.25
CA ASN A 201 -15.92 3.06 6.22
C ASN A 201 -16.56 2.72 4.88
N SER A 202 -17.87 2.63 4.87
CA SER A 202 -18.68 2.49 3.66
C SER A 202 -18.88 3.85 3.00
N THR A 203 -19.09 3.84 1.67
CA THR A 203 -19.60 4.99 0.90
C THR A 203 -20.82 4.56 0.11
N ALA A 204 -21.77 5.46 -0.12
CA ALA A 204 -22.88 5.14 -1.00
C ALA A 204 -22.39 5.07 -2.47
N ALA A 205 -22.92 4.15 -3.25
CA ALA A 205 -22.57 4.02 -4.67
C ALA A 205 -22.78 5.32 -5.46
N SER A 206 -23.81 6.12 -5.10
CA SER A 206 -24.11 7.42 -5.70
C SER A 206 -23.09 8.50 -5.37
N GLU A 207 -22.28 8.32 -4.33
CA GLU A 207 -21.26 9.28 -3.90
C GLU A 207 -19.90 9.05 -4.54
N GLY A 208 -19.73 7.94 -5.26
CA GLY A 208 -18.49 7.58 -5.92
C GLY A 208 -17.47 6.92 -5.00
N GLY A 209 -16.21 6.89 -5.44
CA GLY A 209 -15.11 6.27 -4.69
C GLY A 209 -14.99 4.76 -4.88
N ALA A 210 -15.81 4.14 -5.71
CA ALA A 210 -15.73 2.72 -6.00
C ALA A 210 -14.39 2.35 -6.69
N LEU A 211 -13.85 1.20 -6.33
CA LEU A 211 -12.76 0.56 -7.07
C LEU A 211 -13.34 -0.09 -8.32
N ARG A 212 -12.78 0.21 -9.48
CA ARG A 212 -13.19 -0.33 -10.77
C ARG A 212 -12.10 -1.19 -11.35
N LEU A 213 -12.44 -2.42 -11.75
CA LEU A 213 -11.54 -3.37 -12.38
C LEU A 213 -11.89 -3.44 -13.87
N HIS A 214 -10.86 -3.35 -14.71
CA HIS A 214 -11.04 -3.22 -16.15
C HIS A 214 -10.32 -4.34 -16.89
N ARG A 215 -10.89 -4.72 -18.02
CA ARG A 215 -10.27 -5.59 -19.01
C ARG A 215 -9.85 -4.76 -20.23
N LEU A 216 -8.64 -4.97 -20.70
CA LEU A 216 -8.18 -4.37 -21.95
C LEU A 216 -8.95 -4.99 -23.14
N THR A 217 -9.35 -4.16 -24.08
CA THR A 217 -10.00 -4.60 -25.31
C THR A 217 -9.06 -5.55 -26.09
N PRO A 218 -9.55 -6.68 -26.63
CA PRO A 218 -8.73 -7.61 -27.39
C PRO A 218 -7.98 -6.91 -28.54
N GLY A 219 -6.68 -7.21 -28.66
CA GLY A 219 -5.82 -6.65 -29.71
C GLY A 219 -5.13 -5.34 -29.33
N VAL A 220 -5.51 -4.71 -28.23
CA VAL A 220 -4.84 -3.51 -27.72
C VAL A 220 -3.56 -3.89 -26.98
N GLN A 221 -2.49 -3.13 -27.22
CA GLN A 221 -1.20 -3.35 -26.54
C GLN A 221 -1.29 -2.94 -25.08
N SER A 222 -0.77 -3.78 -24.19
CA SER A 222 -0.68 -3.47 -22.76
C SER A 222 0.35 -2.38 -22.50
N VAL A 223 -0.13 -1.25 -21.93
CA VAL A 223 0.69 -0.12 -21.47
C VAL A 223 0.32 0.22 -20.02
N PRO A 224 1.18 0.87 -19.22
CA PRO A 224 0.88 1.17 -17.82
C PRO A 224 -0.35 2.06 -17.60
N ARG A 225 -0.67 2.90 -18.57
CA ARG A 225 -1.85 3.79 -18.58
C ARG A 225 -2.47 3.73 -19.96
N PRO A 226 -3.45 2.85 -20.17
CA PRO A 226 -4.15 2.71 -21.42
C PRO A 226 -5.12 3.89 -21.62
N ASP A 227 -5.55 4.09 -22.86
CA ASP A 227 -6.67 4.98 -23.12
C ASP A 227 -7.94 4.39 -22.47
N PRO A 228 -8.79 5.20 -21.82
CA PRO A 228 -10.04 4.72 -21.26
C PRO A 228 -10.93 4.00 -22.27
N ASP A 229 -10.93 4.41 -23.54
CA ASP A 229 -11.70 3.79 -24.61
C ASP A 229 -11.20 2.39 -25.00
N ASP A 230 -9.96 2.08 -24.64
CA ASP A 230 -9.36 0.75 -24.81
C ASP A 230 -9.68 -0.21 -23.67
N CYS A 231 -10.46 0.22 -22.67
CA CYS A 231 -10.74 -0.53 -21.47
C CYS A 231 -12.24 -0.75 -21.25
N LEU A 232 -12.61 -1.99 -20.96
CA LEU A 232 -13.97 -2.37 -20.60
C LEU A 232 -14.08 -2.51 -19.08
N LEU A 233 -15.03 -1.82 -18.47
CA LEU A 233 -15.37 -2.00 -17.05
C LEU A 233 -16.00 -3.39 -16.86
N GLU A 234 -15.36 -4.23 -16.05
CA GLU A 234 -15.83 -5.60 -15.74
C GLU A 234 -16.47 -5.67 -14.34
N ARG A 235 -15.91 -4.93 -13.39
CA ARG A 235 -16.37 -4.97 -11.99
C ARG A 235 -16.23 -3.63 -11.33
N GLU A 236 -17.25 -3.28 -10.56
CA GLU A 236 -17.22 -2.15 -9.62
C GLU A 236 -17.38 -2.69 -8.20
N ILE A 237 -16.49 -2.25 -7.29
CA ILE A 237 -16.48 -2.65 -5.88
C ILE A 237 -16.67 -1.37 -5.07
N VAL A 238 -17.86 -1.20 -4.53
CA VAL A 238 -18.19 -0.07 -3.65
C VAL A 238 -17.49 -0.28 -2.31
N PRO A 239 -16.87 0.76 -1.72
CA PRO A 239 -16.27 0.65 -0.40
C PRO A 239 -17.29 0.23 0.66
N GLU A 240 -17.00 -0.86 1.36
CA GLU A 240 -17.79 -1.37 2.46
C GLU A 240 -16.89 -1.53 3.69
N VAL A 241 -17.37 -1.05 4.86
CA VAL A 241 -16.60 -1.06 6.11
C VAL A 241 -16.08 -2.46 6.46
N GLY A 242 -14.81 -2.53 6.82
CA GLY A 242 -14.17 -3.78 7.22
C GLY A 242 -13.82 -4.73 6.07
N THR A 243 -14.03 -4.33 4.82
CA THR A 243 -13.72 -5.16 3.66
C THR A 243 -12.28 -4.99 3.19
N LEU A 244 -11.61 -6.11 2.94
CA LEU A 244 -10.34 -6.19 2.25
C LEU A 244 -10.59 -6.59 0.79
N VAL A 245 -10.05 -5.83 -0.14
CA VAL A 245 -9.93 -6.20 -1.56
C VAL A 245 -8.47 -6.38 -1.88
N ALA A 246 -8.09 -7.49 -2.53
CA ALA A 246 -6.73 -7.67 -2.99
C ALA A 246 -6.69 -8.29 -4.38
N PHE A 247 -5.66 -8.01 -5.15
CA PHE A 247 -5.49 -8.55 -6.49
C PHE A 247 -4.01 -8.76 -6.83
N GLU A 248 -3.77 -9.76 -7.68
CA GLU A 248 -2.46 -9.96 -8.28
C GLU A 248 -2.16 -8.83 -9.27
N ASN A 249 -1.03 -8.16 -9.11
CA ASN A 249 -0.60 -7.10 -10.00
C ASN A 249 0.07 -7.67 -11.26
N THR A 250 -0.76 -8.18 -12.14
CA THR A 250 -0.32 -8.71 -13.45
C THR A 250 -0.18 -7.60 -14.49
N ALA A 251 0.35 -7.95 -15.67
CA ALA A 251 0.46 -7.02 -16.81
C ALA A 251 -0.90 -6.49 -17.31
N ILE A 252 -2.00 -7.12 -16.90
CA ILE A 252 -3.38 -6.77 -17.30
C ILE A 252 -4.25 -6.33 -16.11
N ALA A 253 -3.66 -6.09 -14.93
CA ALA A 253 -4.40 -5.72 -13.73
C ALA A 253 -4.79 -4.22 -13.74
N TYR A 254 -5.59 -3.83 -14.72
CA TYR A 254 -6.05 -2.45 -14.88
C TYR A 254 -7.16 -2.12 -13.89
N HIS A 255 -6.97 -1.04 -13.17
CA HIS A 255 -7.94 -0.58 -12.20
C HIS A 255 -7.99 0.94 -12.13
N SER A 256 -9.08 1.45 -11.61
CA SER A 256 -9.31 2.88 -11.40
C SER A 256 -10.09 3.10 -10.11
N VAL A 257 -10.21 4.35 -9.69
CA VAL A 257 -11.12 4.76 -8.62
C VAL A 257 -12.07 5.80 -9.19
N GLN A 258 -13.36 5.53 -9.06
CA GLN A 258 -14.41 6.47 -9.43
C GLN A 258 -14.25 7.77 -8.65
N MET A 259 -14.51 8.90 -9.30
CA MET A 259 -14.49 10.22 -8.64
C MET A 259 -15.44 10.25 -7.47
N ILE A 260 -14.98 10.74 -6.32
CA ILE A 260 -15.84 11.03 -5.18
C ILE A 260 -16.59 12.33 -5.48
N THR A 261 -17.92 12.26 -5.52
CA THR A 261 -18.80 13.38 -5.85
C THR A 261 -19.61 13.87 -4.65
N GLY A 262 -19.77 13.04 -3.61
CA GLY A 262 -20.49 13.42 -2.41
C GLY A 262 -19.76 14.51 -1.62
N ALA A 263 -20.43 15.64 -1.36
CA ALA A 263 -19.84 16.83 -0.74
C ALA A 263 -19.24 16.56 0.65
N ASN A 264 -19.87 15.66 1.41
CA ASN A 264 -19.43 15.29 2.77
C ASN A 264 -18.78 13.89 2.83
N THR A 265 -18.63 13.25 1.67
CA THR A 265 -18.10 11.88 1.60
C THR A 265 -16.60 11.88 1.85
N GLN A 266 -16.20 11.09 2.82
CA GLN A 266 -14.81 10.77 3.09
C GLN A 266 -14.63 9.25 3.00
N ARG A 267 -13.62 8.82 2.27
CA ARG A 267 -13.22 7.42 2.15
C ARG A 267 -11.94 7.22 2.94
N HIS A 268 -12.03 6.44 4.01
CA HIS A 268 -10.92 6.06 4.87
C HIS A 268 -10.49 4.64 4.53
N PHE A 269 -9.22 4.45 4.21
CA PHE A 269 -8.73 3.13 3.78
C PHE A 269 -7.22 2.99 3.97
N VAL A 270 -6.78 1.75 4.06
CA VAL A 270 -5.38 1.39 3.81
C VAL A 270 -5.26 1.00 2.35
N TYR A 271 -4.27 1.56 1.65
CA TYR A 271 -3.80 1.09 0.37
C TYR A 271 -2.41 0.50 0.56
N GLY A 272 -2.21 -0.73 0.10
CA GLY A 272 -0.94 -1.41 0.32
C GLY A 272 -0.57 -2.36 -0.80
N ALA A 273 0.68 -2.81 -0.73
CA ALA A 273 1.21 -3.78 -1.67
C ALA A 273 2.23 -4.71 -1.02
N VAL A 274 2.24 -5.96 -1.46
CA VAL A 274 3.35 -6.88 -1.28
C VAL A 274 4.39 -6.57 -2.34
N THR A 275 5.55 -6.07 -1.91
CA THR A 275 6.62 -5.61 -2.81
C THR A 275 7.84 -6.51 -2.66
N ARG A 276 8.37 -7.03 -3.77
CA ARG A 276 9.59 -7.85 -3.74
C ARG A 276 10.81 -7.02 -3.35
N LEU A 277 11.66 -7.56 -2.49
CA LEU A 277 12.94 -6.93 -2.16
C LEU A 277 13.95 -6.97 -3.31
N VAL A 278 13.94 -8.07 -4.08
CA VAL A 278 14.82 -8.27 -5.25
C VAL A 278 13.92 -8.47 -6.44
N GLY A 279 13.93 -7.53 -7.38
CA GLY A 279 13.02 -7.51 -8.53
C GLY A 279 13.23 -8.67 -9.50
N ARG A 280 12.18 -9.04 -10.25
CA ARG A 280 12.32 -9.64 -11.57
C ARG A 280 13.05 -8.62 -12.43
N ASN A 281 14.23 -9.01 -12.97
CA ASN A 281 14.98 -8.28 -13.99
C ASN A 281 14.68 -6.78 -14.11
N THR A 282 15.38 -5.97 -13.34
CA THR A 282 15.50 -4.53 -13.58
C THR A 282 16.36 -4.25 -14.83
N HIS A 283 16.27 -5.11 -15.84
CA HIS A 283 16.78 -4.81 -17.16
C HIS A 283 15.74 -3.95 -17.86
N LEU A 284 16.20 -2.81 -18.30
CA LEU A 284 15.51 -1.94 -19.25
C LEU A 284 14.63 -0.87 -18.60
N HIS A 285 15.26 0.18 -18.29
CA HIS A 285 15.02 1.56 -18.66
C HIS A 285 15.81 2.49 -17.74
N GLY A 286 17.14 2.47 -17.79
CA GLY A 286 18.04 3.58 -17.43
C GLY A 286 17.82 4.39 -16.13
N LYS A 287 16.73 4.17 -15.42
CA LYS A 287 16.42 4.80 -14.14
C LYS A 287 16.53 3.77 -13.03
N THR A 288 17.50 3.94 -12.18
CA THR A 288 17.69 3.08 -11.02
C THR A 288 16.40 3.07 -10.18
N ARG A 289 15.95 1.87 -9.78
CA ARG A 289 14.76 1.63 -8.93
C ARG A 289 14.70 2.56 -7.70
N LEU A 290 15.83 3.10 -7.28
CA LEU A 290 15.94 4.10 -6.21
C LEU A 290 15.26 5.44 -6.55
N GLU A 291 15.19 5.85 -7.82
CA GLU A 291 14.53 7.09 -8.23
C GLU A 291 13.01 6.92 -8.35
N THR A 292 12.53 5.72 -8.68
CA THR A 292 11.09 5.43 -8.77
C THR A 292 10.44 5.27 -7.39
N ASP A 293 11.12 4.66 -6.42
CA ASP A 293 10.58 4.51 -5.05
C ASP A 293 10.41 5.85 -4.33
N TRP A 294 11.19 6.87 -4.71
CA TRP A 294 11.07 8.22 -4.15
C TRP A 294 9.92 9.03 -4.77
N ARG A 295 9.61 8.81 -6.03
CA ARG A 295 8.52 9.53 -6.74
C ARG A 295 7.13 9.00 -6.44
N ILE A 296 7.00 7.79 -5.89
CA ILE A 296 5.71 7.24 -5.46
C ILE A 296 5.21 7.98 -4.21
N TYR A 297 6.10 8.58 -3.45
CA TYR A 297 5.81 9.32 -2.23
C TYR A 297 6.28 10.79 -2.29
N THR A 298 6.75 11.27 -3.41
CA THR A 298 6.94 12.70 -3.73
C THR A 298 5.90 13.17 -4.71
#